data_64f3cf23d2dbc43a658b6bffdd983ed1
#
_entry.id   64f3cf23d2dbc43a658b6bffdd983ed1
#
_cell.length_a   1.000
_cell.length_b   1.000
_cell.length_c   1.000
_cell.angle_alpha   90.00
_cell.angle_beta   90.00
_cell.angle_gamma   90.00
#
_symmetry.space_group_name_H-M   'P 1'
#
loop_
_entity.id
_entity.type
_entity.pdbx_description
1 polymer ?
#
loop_
_entity_poly.entity_id
_entity_poly.type
_entity_poly.pdbx_seq_one_letter_code
_entity_poly.pdbx_strand_id
1 'polypeptide(L)'
;MTRKHRLAFNALRKIKAPVYERCDIENFQISAEHNFDPKYGDTLWADYYEGDMMGSDWEFGVNPLITETLNKYGLHAEWINAGELGVYE
;
A
#
# COMPACT_ATOMS: atom_id res chain seq x y z
N MET A 1 -2.65 16.23 2.98
CA MET A 1 -3.50 15.07 2.63
C MET A 1 -4.97 15.42 2.78
N THR A 2 -5.80 14.87 1.90
CA THR A 2 -7.24 14.93 2.09
C THR A 2 -7.65 14.10 3.30
N ARG A 3 -8.90 14.25 3.75
CA ARG A 3 -9.42 13.45 4.85
C ARG A 3 -9.40 11.95 4.53
N LYS A 4 -9.79 11.58 3.31
CA LYS A 4 -9.78 10.17 2.85
C LYS A 4 -8.38 9.58 2.94
N HIS A 5 -7.39 10.31 2.44
CA HIS A 5 -5.99 9.87 2.48
C HIS A 5 -5.49 9.72 3.91
N ARG A 6 -5.82 10.68 4.79
CA ARG A 6 -5.40 10.62 6.19
C ARG A 6 -5.99 9.40 6.91
N LEU A 7 -7.28 9.13 6.69
CA LEU A 7 -7.94 7.98 7.30
C LEU A 7 -7.34 6.66 6.81
N ALA A 8 -7.10 6.56 5.50
CA ALA A 8 -6.48 5.38 4.91
C ALA A 8 -5.05 5.17 5.42
N PHE A 9 -4.27 6.25 5.48
CA PHE A 9 -2.90 6.24 6.00
C PHE A 9 -2.86 5.69 7.43
N ASN A 10 -3.74 6.21 8.29
CA ASN A 10 -3.80 5.78 9.68
C ASN A 10 -4.23 4.31 9.79
N ALA A 11 -5.19 3.88 8.99
CA ALA A 11 -5.65 2.50 8.97
C ALA A 11 -4.55 1.54 8.51
N LEU A 12 -3.80 1.91 7.48
CA LEU A 12 -2.67 1.09 6.99
C LEU A 12 -1.54 1.03 8.00
N ARG A 13 -1.23 2.13 8.67
CA ARG A 13 -0.23 2.12 9.75
C ARG A 13 -0.64 1.20 10.89
N LYS A 14 -1.91 1.15 11.21
CA LYS A 14 -2.44 0.33 12.29
C LYS A 14 -2.22 -1.16 12.03
N ILE A 15 -2.26 -1.59 10.78
CA ILE A 15 -1.98 -2.97 10.40
C ILE A 15 -0.50 -3.19 10.03
N LYS A 16 0.33 -2.18 10.28
CA LYS A 16 1.78 -2.22 10.07
C LYS A 16 2.21 -2.22 8.60
N ALA A 17 1.37 -1.78 7.69
CA ALA A 17 1.75 -1.64 6.30
C ALA A 17 2.84 -0.56 6.15
N PRO A 18 3.79 -0.74 5.22
CA PRO A 18 4.93 0.17 5.07
C PRO A 18 4.57 1.45 4.31
N VAL A 19 3.77 2.32 4.96
CA VAL A 19 3.34 3.59 4.40
C VAL A 19 4.21 4.74 4.90
N TYR A 20 4.41 5.75 4.07
CA TYR A 20 5.18 6.94 4.44
C TYR A 20 4.60 8.19 3.79
N GLU A 21 4.64 9.30 4.52
CA GLU A 21 4.14 10.59 4.02
C GLU A 21 5.10 11.21 3.02
N ARG A 22 4.53 11.85 2.02
CA ARG A 22 5.26 12.65 1.05
C ARG A 22 4.75 14.09 1.14
N CYS A 23 5.44 14.91 1.92
CA CYS A 23 5.05 16.31 2.11
C CYS A 23 5.10 17.13 0.83
N ASP A 24 5.99 16.78 -0.08
CA ASP A 24 6.15 17.47 -1.37
C ASP A 24 4.94 17.30 -2.29
N ILE A 25 4.15 16.24 -2.12
CA ILE A 25 2.93 15.99 -2.90
C ILE A 25 1.67 16.00 -2.03
N GLU A 26 1.81 16.34 -0.74
CA GLU A 26 0.71 16.34 0.24
C GLU A 26 -0.09 15.04 0.25
N ASN A 27 0.59 13.92 0.20
CA ASN A 27 0.01 12.59 0.11
C ASN A 27 0.92 11.58 0.81
N PHE A 28 0.59 10.31 0.71
CA PHE A 28 1.44 9.23 1.20
C PHE A 28 1.64 8.18 0.10
N GLN A 29 2.66 7.38 0.29
CA GLN A 29 2.98 6.28 -0.61
C GLN A 29 3.18 5.00 0.19
N ILE A 30 3.23 3.86 -0.52
CA ILE A 30 3.41 2.55 0.09
C ILE A 30 4.69 1.97 -0.48
N SER A 31 5.60 1.52 0.41
CA SER A 31 6.84 0.90 -0.02
C SER A 31 6.64 -0.58 -0.33
N ALA A 32 7.20 -1.04 -1.43
CA ALA A 32 7.23 -2.47 -1.78
C ALA A 32 8.60 -3.10 -1.46
N GLU A 33 9.45 -2.39 -0.71
CA GLU A 33 10.80 -2.85 -0.37
C GLU A 33 10.93 -3.42 1.04
N HIS A 34 9.84 -3.42 1.82
CA HIS A 34 9.84 -3.88 3.21
C HIS A 34 9.02 -5.15 3.41
N ASN A 35 9.02 -6.02 2.39
CA ASN A 35 8.36 -7.31 2.48
C ASN A 35 9.14 -8.23 3.45
N PHE A 36 8.39 -8.97 4.26
CA PHE A 36 8.95 -9.88 5.25
C PHE A 36 9.85 -9.18 6.30
N ASP A 37 9.66 -7.89 6.49
CA ASP A 37 10.37 -7.11 7.51
C ASP A 37 9.56 -7.18 8.81
N PRO A 38 10.15 -7.68 9.92
CA PRO A 38 9.42 -7.76 11.20
C PRO A 38 8.86 -6.42 11.68
N LYS A 39 9.52 -5.32 11.32
CA LYS A 39 9.04 -3.97 11.63
C LYS A 39 7.67 -3.70 11.00
N TYR A 40 7.38 -4.34 9.88
CA TYR A 40 6.12 -4.19 9.15
C TYR A 40 5.30 -5.49 9.17
N GLY A 41 5.32 -6.20 10.28
CA GLY A 41 4.47 -7.37 10.49
C GLY A 41 4.92 -8.65 9.83
N ASP A 42 6.14 -8.69 9.30
CA ASP A 42 6.71 -9.87 8.62
C ASP A 42 5.78 -10.40 7.51
N THR A 43 5.18 -9.50 6.77
CA THR A 43 4.16 -9.77 5.75
C THR A 43 4.70 -9.44 4.36
N LEU A 44 4.28 -10.19 3.36
CA LEU A 44 4.49 -9.83 1.96
C LEU A 44 3.41 -8.80 1.58
N TRP A 45 3.81 -7.55 1.41
CA TRP A 45 2.86 -6.45 1.16
C TRP A 45 2.58 -6.21 -0.32
N ALA A 46 3.62 -6.26 -1.15
CA ALA A 46 3.46 -6.03 -2.59
C ALA A 46 4.66 -6.57 -3.35
N ASP A 47 4.44 -7.11 -4.54
CA ASP A 47 5.51 -7.64 -5.39
C ASP A 47 5.20 -7.25 -6.85
N TYR A 48 6.04 -6.38 -7.39
CA TYR A 48 5.87 -5.88 -8.75
C TYR A 48 6.05 -6.98 -9.80
N TYR A 49 6.98 -7.90 -9.57
CA TYR A 49 7.38 -8.90 -10.58
C TYR A 49 6.57 -10.18 -10.55
N GLU A 50 6.20 -10.65 -9.36
CA GLU A 50 5.55 -11.94 -9.17
C GLU A 50 4.20 -11.88 -8.47
N GLY A 51 3.65 -10.67 -8.35
CA GLY A 51 2.40 -10.47 -7.62
C GLY A 51 1.22 -11.24 -8.19
N ASP A 52 1.18 -11.43 -9.50
CA ASP A 52 0.09 -12.16 -10.16
C ASP A 52 0.06 -13.65 -9.77
N MET A 53 1.13 -14.17 -9.20
CA MET A 53 1.25 -15.57 -8.80
C MET A 53 0.83 -15.79 -7.33
N MET A 54 0.49 -14.72 -6.61
CA MET A 54 0.21 -14.79 -5.17
C MET A 54 -1.22 -15.18 -4.82
N GLY A 55 -2.07 -15.39 -5.82
CA GLY A 55 -3.44 -15.79 -5.60
C GLY A 55 -4.45 -14.86 -6.25
N SER A 56 -5.72 -15.29 -6.30
CA SER A 56 -6.77 -14.59 -7.02
C SER A 56 -7.23 -13.29 -6.35
N ASP A 57 -6.95 -13.13 -5.04
CA ASP A 57 -7.33 -11.92 -4.31
C ASP A 57 -6.34 -10.78 -4.49
N TRP A 58 -5.17 -11.06 -5.04
CA TRP A 58 -4.15 -10.05 -5.28
C TRP A 58 -4.41 -9.33 -6.60
N GLU A 59 -4.47 -8.01 -6.54
CA GLU A 59 -4.63 -7.17 -7.72
C GLU A 59 -3.31 -6.46 -8.00
N PHE A 60 -2.77 -6.66 -9.20
CA PHE A 60 -1.54 -6.00 -9.64
C PHE A 60 -0.36 -6.20 -8.69
N GLY A 61 -0.30 -7.34 -8.00
CA GLY A 61 0.78 -7.63 -7.07
C GLY A 61 0.68 -6.94 -5.73
N VAL A 62 -0.52 -6.47 -5.33
CA VAL A 62 -0.74 -5.77 -4.06
C VAL A 62 -1.57 -6.64 -3.12
N ASN A 63 -1.10 -6.76 -1.88
CA ASN A 63 -1.79 -7.53 -0.84
C ASN A 63 -3.22 -6.99 -0.65
N PRO A 64 -4.24 -7.88 -0.58
CA PRO A 64 -5.63 -7.47 -0.35
C PRO A 64 -5.84 -6.61 0.88
N LEU A 65 -5.02 -6.77 1.93
CA LEU A 65 -5.08 -5.91 3.11
C LEU A 65 -4.92 -4.44 2.75
N ILE A 66 -4.04 -4.14 1.79
CA ILE A 66 -3.85 -2.78 1.28
C ILE A 66 -5.02 -2.39 0.39
N THR A 67 -5.33 -3.21 -0.61
CA THR A 67 -6.38 -2.92 -1.59
C THR A 67 -7.74 -2.69 -0.93
N GLU A 68 -8.13 -3.58 -0.03
CA GLU A 68 -9.40 -3.47 0.68
C GLU A 68 -9.46 -2.25 1.59
N THR A 69 -8.36 -1.94 2.28
CA THR A 69 -8.29 -0.75 3.13
C THR A 69 -8.46 0.52 2.30
N LEU A 70 -7.74 0.61 1.17
CA LEU A 70 -7.86 1.78 0.29
C LEU A 70 -9.27 1.90 -0.30
N ASN A 71 -9.84 0.80 -0.77
CA ASN A 71 -11.19 0.78 -1.35
C ASN A 71 -12.24 1.27 -0.35
N LYS A 72 -12.07 0.94 0.91
CA LYS A 72 -12.98 1.38 1.98
C LYS A 72 -13.09 2.91 2.06
N TYR A 73 -12.03 3.60 1.70
CA TYR A 73 -11.97 5.07 1.73
C TYR A 73 -12.07 5.69 0.33
N GLY A 74 -12.44 4.90 -0.68
CA GLY A 74 -12.59 5.41 -2.04
C GLY A 74 -11.28 5.66 -2.76
N LEU A 75 -10.22 4.95 -2.37
CA LEU A 75 -8.87 5.11 -2.91
C LEU A 75 -8.39 3.82 -3.57
N HIS A 76 -7.34 3.94 -4.38
CA HIS A 76 -6.67 2.80 -5.00
C HIS A 76 -5.16 3.06 -5.08
N ALA A 77 -4.38 1.99 -5.24
CA ALA A 77 -2.93 2.07 -5.39
C ALA A 77 -2.54 1.81 -6.84
N GLU A 78 -1.49 2.49 -7.30
CA GLU A 78 -0.89 2.26 -8.62
C GLU A 78 0.64 2.25 -8.47
N TRP A 79 1.30 1.39 -9.24
CA TRP A 79 2.75 1.32 -9.23
C TRP A 79 3.36 2.58 -9.83
N ILE A 80 4.25 3.23 -9.09
CA ILE A 80 5.08 4.33 -9.58
C ILE A 80 6.34 3.75 -10.21
N ASN A 81 6.92 2.75 -9.53
CA ASN A 81 8.06 1.97 -9.99
C ASN A 81 8.03 0.64 -9.24
N ALA A 82 9.01 -0.24 -9.44
CA ALA A 82 9.03 -1.57 -8.85
C ALA A 82 9.10 -1.59 -7.31
N GLY A 83 9.44 -0.47 -6.70
CA GLY A 83 9.61 -0.37 -5.24
C GLY A 83 8.59 0.52 -4.54
N GLU A 84 7.71 1.20 -5.28
CA GLU A 84 6.80 2.18 -4.68
C GLU A 84 5.43 2.17 -5.31
N LEU A 85 4.41 2.31 -4.47
CA LEU A 85 3.02 2.48 -4.88
C LEU A 85 2.55 3.88 -4.52
N GLY A 86 1.86 4.53 -5.46
CA GLY A 86 1.14 5.78 -5.20
C GLY A 86 -0.31 5.48 -4.81
N VAL A 87 -0.96 6.44 -4.16
CA VAL A 87 -2.34 6.30 -3.71
C VAL A 87 -3.19 7.40 -4.34
N TYR A 88 -4.28 7.02 -5.00
CA TYR A 88 -5.11 7.91 -5.80
C TYR A 88 -6.60 7.69 -5.53
N GLU A 89 -7.39 8.69 -5.85
CA GLU A 89 -8.85 8.58 -5.83
C GLU A 89 -9.41 7.90 -7.06
#